data_50219bd2af768facf6bba0d50e34c20e
#
_entry.id   50219bd2af768facf6bba0d50e34c20e
#
_cell.length_a   1.000
_cell.length_b   1.000
_cell.length_c   1.000
_cell.angle_alpha   90.00
_cell.angle_beta   90.00
_cell.angle_gamma   90.00
#
_symmetry.space_group_name_H-M   'P 1'
#
loop_
_entity.id
_entity.type
_entity.pdbx_description
1 polymer ?
#
loop_
_entity_poly.entity_id
_entity_poly.type
_entity_poly.pdbx_seq_one_letter_code
_entity_poly.pdbx_strand_id
1 'polypeptide(L)'
;PLYSSAASDVYKRQQFITPLTMATLSRNPILVEFFDPENGAWNSHVSLGEWADCYLIAPATANTLAKMACGIADNLLLTTYLSARCPVVVAPAMDLDMYAHPTTQENLRRLAGHGVRIAEPAEGELASGLTGKGRMAEPAEIAAYVGTLLAAENPEKKKHLSGKRFVVTAGATIEAIDPVRFISNHSSGKMGYAIAGALAARGAQ
;
A
#
# COMPACT_ATOMS: atom_id res chain seq x y z
N PRO A 1 -1.64 -8.81 6.86
CA PRO A 1 -2.85 -8.49 6.10
C PRO A 1 -2.85 -7.01 5.73
N LEU A 2 -3.08 -6.72 4.44
CA LEU A 2 -3.23 -5.35 3.96
C LEU A 2 -4.70 -4.97 4.13
N TYR A 3 -5.01 -4.08 5.05
CA TYR A 3 -6.32 -3.45 5.09
C TYR A 3 -6.29 -2.24 4.15
N SER A 4 -7.23 -2.18 3.22
CA SER A 4 -7.45 -1.00 2.41
C SER A 4 -8.63 -0.23 3.00
N SER A 5 -8.39 0.89 3.66
CA SER A 5 -9.47 1.78 4.08
C SER A 5 -9.73 2.80 2.96
N ALA A 6 -10.81 2.63 2.25
CA ALA A 6 -11.25 3.57 1.22
C ALA A 6 -12.27 4.57 1.81
N ALA A 7 -11.89 5.29 2.86
CA ALA A 7 -12.79 6.20 3.53
C ALA A 7 -12.51 7.66 3.16
N SER A 8 -12.97 8.12 2.04
CA SER A 8 -13.41 9.49 1.80
C SER A 8 -14.19 9.56 0.49
N ASP A 9 -15.35 10.20 0.52
CA ASP A 9 -16.29 10.29 -0.60
C ASP A 9 -16.69 8.91 -1.18
N VAL A 10 -17.06 7.98 -0.31
CA VAL A 10 -17.53 6.63 -0.63
C VAL A 10 -18.58 6.66 -1.74
N TYR A 11 -19.48 7.62 -1.72
CA TYR A 11 -20.53 7.76 -2.72
C TYR A 11 -19.99 8.04 -4.13
N LYS A 12 -18.92 8.82 -4.25
CA LYS A 12 -18.28 9.14 -5.56
C LYS A 12 -17.35 8.04 -6.04
N ARG A 13 -16.65 7.38 -5.12
CA ARG A 13 -15.70 6.29 -5.48
C ARG A 13 -16.41 5.01 -5.88
N GLN A 14 -17.59 4.69 -5.31
CA GLN A 14 -18.38 3.54 -5.71
C GLN A 14 -18.80 3.58 -7.19
N GLN A 15 -18.80 4.77 -7.81
CA GLN A 15 -19.03 4.92 -9.24
C GLN A 15 -17.86 4.45 -10.10
N PHE A 16 -16.64 4.41 -9.56
CA PHE A 16 -15.44 3.96 -10.26
C PHE A 16 -15.04 2.53 -9.92
N ILE A 17 -15.05 2.20 -8.62
CA ILE A 17 -14.71 0.86 -8.14
C ILE A 17 -15.49 0.54 -6.86
N THR A 18 -16.12 -0.62 -6.82
CA THR A 18 -16.89 -1.02 -5.64
C THR A 18 -16.01 -1.57 -4.52
N PRO A 19 -16.42 -1.47 -3.24
CA PRO A 19 -15.73 -2.14 -2.13
C PRO A 19 -15.55 -3.63 -2.35
N LEU A 20 -16.54 -4.30 -2.96
CA LEU A 20 -16.48 -5.72 -3.29
C LEU A 20 -15.34 -6.02 -4.28
N THR A 21 -15.19 -5.20 -5.32
CA THR A 21 -14.08 -5.35 -6.28
C THR A 21 -12.73 -5.18 -5.58
N MET A 22 -12.59 -4.17 -4.73
CA MET A 22 -11.37 -3.95 -3.96
C MET A 22 -11.07 -5.11 -3.00
N ALA A 23 -12.09 -5.61 -2.29
CA ALA A 23 -11.93 -6.76 -1.39
C ALA A 23 -11.48 -8.02 -2.16
N THR A 24 -12.05 -8.26 -3.32
CA THR A 24 -11.71 -9.40 -4.18
C THR A 24 -10.26 -9.30 -4.69
N LEU A 25 -9.84 -8.13 -5.16
CA LEU A 25 -8.49 -7.92 -5.68
C LEU A 25 -7.43 -7.94 -4.59
N SER A 26 -7.70 -7.30 -3.46
CA SER A 26 -6.76 -7.23 -2.33
C SER A 26 -6.75 -8.49 -1.48
N ARG A 27 -7.80 -9.33 -1.58
CA ARG A 27 -8.06 -10.49 -0.70
C ARG A 27 -8.13 -10.11 0.79
N ASN A 28 -8.55 -8.88 1.07
CA ASN A 28 -8.67 -8.35 2.41
C ASN A 28 -10.01 -7.63 2.58
N PRO A 29 -10.56 -7.58 3.80
CA PRO A 29 -11.76 -6.80 4.05
C PRO A 29 -11.51 -5.31 3.79
N ILE A 30 -12.53 -4.64 3.27
CA ILE A 30 -12.51 -3.19 3.02
C ILE A 30 -13.32 -2.50 4.10
N LEU A 31 -12.70 -1.57 4.80
CA LEU A 31 -13.35 -0.74 5.81
C LEU A 31 -13.69 0.61 5.19
N VAL A 32 -14.96 0.98 5.24
CA VAL A 32 -15.49 2.20 4.63
C VAL A 32 -15.96 3.17 5.69
N GLU A 33 -16.74 2.69 6.64
CA GLU A 33 -17.41 3.46 7.68
C GLU A 33 -16.82 3.18 9.06
N PHE A 34 -17.14 4.05 10.04
CA PHE A 34 -16.76 3.82 11.43
C PHE A 34 -17.41 2.57 12.03
N PHE A 35 -18.59 2.23 11.54
CA PHE A 35 -19.35 1.07 11.98
C PHE A 35 -19.71 0.21 10.80
N ASP A 36 -19.64 -1.10 10.98
CA ASP A 36 -20.16 -2.05 10.02
C ASP A 36 -21.69 -1.91 9.98
N PRO A 37 -22.30 -1.60 8.80
CA PRO A 37 -23.72 -1.37 8.69
C PRO A 37 -24.55 -2.65 8.91
N GLU A 38 -23.98 -3.85 8.78
CA GLU A 38 -24.69 -5.11 8.92
C GLU A 38 -24.76 -5.59 10.37
N ASN A 39 -23.69 -5.40 11.14
CA ASN A 39 -23.58 -5.94 12.49
C ASN A 39 -23.27 -4.89 13.56
N GLY A 40 -23.06 -3.62 13.19
CA GLY A 40 -22.75 -2.52 14.09
C GLY A 40 -21.34 -2.59 14.72
N ALA A 41 -20.48 -3.49 14.27
CA ALA A 41 -19.10 -3.59 14.79
C ALA A 41 -18.31 -2.31 14.50
N TRP A 42 -17.58 -1.84 15.50
CA TRP A 42 -16.79 -0.62 15.39
C TRP A 42 -15.44 -0.87 14.70
N ASN A 43 -15.18 -0.14 13.62
CA ASN A 43 -13.89 -0.08 12.96
C ASN A 43 -12.98 0.91 13.69
N SER A 44 -12.19 0.42 14.62
CA SER A 44 -11.35 1.28 15.46
C SER A 44 -10.20 1.92 14.67
N HIS A 45 -10.30 3.22 14.45
CA HIS A 45 -9.23 4.01 13.83
C HIS A 45 -7.93 3.98 14.62
N VAL A 46 -7.99 3.85 15.95
CA VAL A 46 -6.82 3.72 16.82
C VAL A 46 -6.09 2.41 16.55
N SER A 47 -6.84 1.30 16.53
CA SER A 47 -6.27 -0.02 16.22
C SER A 47 -5.66 -0.07 14.82
N LEU A 48 -6.28 0.59 13.83
CA LEU A 48 -5.72 0.71 12.48
C LEU A 48 -4.42 1.52 12.48
N GLY A 49 -4.37 2.63 13.21
CA GLY A 49 -3.19 3.48 13.33
C GLY A 49 -2.02 2.81 14.07
N GLU A 50 -2.31 1.91 15.01
CA GLU A 50 -1.30 1.14 15.74
C GLU A 50 -0.81 -0.08 14.97
N TRP A 51 -1.71 -0.71 14.20
CA TRP A 51 -1.41 -1.91 13.42
C TRP A 51 -0.56 -1.63 12.18
N ALA A 52 -0.76 -0.48 11.54
CA ALA A 52 -0.13 -0.17 10.26
C ALA A 52 1.37 0.09 10.40
N ASP A 53 2.17 -0.51 9.53
CA ASP A 53 3.59 -0.17 9.35
C ASP A 53 3.80 1.02 8.41
N CYS A 54 2.81 1.35 7.57
CA CYS A 54 2.75 2.53 6.71
C CYS A 54 1.30 2.84 6.37
N TYR A 55 0.94 4.11 6.38
CA TYR A 55 -0.38 4.57 5.98
C TYR A 55 -0.31 5.28 4.62
N LEU A 56 -0.70 4.57 3.57
CA LEU A 56 -0.69 5.08 2.20
C LEU A 56 -2.09 5.56 1.79
N ILE A 57 -2.18 6.81 1.34
CA ILE A 57 -3.40 7.39 0.77
C ILE A 57 -3.19 7.60 -0.73
N ALA A 58 -3.72 6.67 -1.54
CA ALA A 58 -3.57 6.66 -2.99
C ALA A 58 -4.90 6.27 -3.68
N PRO A 59 -5.50 7.16 -4.46
CA PRO A 59 -5.14 8.55 -4.68
C PRO A 59 -5.51 9.47 -3.51
N ALA A 60 -4.75 10.56 -3.34
CA ALA A 60 -5.06 11.66 -2.44
C ALA A 60 -5.60 12.85 -3.24
N THR A 61 -6.89 13.15 -3.11
CA THR A 61 -7.54 14.28 -3.79
C THR A 61 -7.21 15.60 -3.10
N ALA A 62 -7.41 16.73 -3.78
CA ALA A 62 -7.26 18.06 -3.19
C ALA A 62 -8.10 18.25 -1.92
N ASN A 63 -9.34 17.70 -1.89
CA ASN A 63 -10.21 17.71 -0.72
C ASN A 63 -9.58 16.95 0.46
N THR A 64 -9.08 15.74 0.21
CA THR A 64 -8.42 14.93 1.25
C THR A 64 -7.18 15.63 1.80
N LEU A 65 -6.32 16.16 0.93
CA LEU A 65 -5.11 16.89 1.32
C LEU A 65 -5.44 18.14 2.15
N ALA A 66 -6.46 18.91 1.76
CA ALA A 66 -6.91 20.09 2.50
C ALA A 66 -7.42 19.71 3.90
N LYS A 67 -8.25 18.68 4.01
CA LYS A 67 -8.76 18.19 5.29
C LYS A 67 -7.64 17.68 6.20
N MET A 68 -6.70 16.90 5.66
CA MET A 68 -5.51 16.45 6.40
C MET A 68 -4.70 17.63 6.92
N ALA A 69 -4.42 18.63 6.07
CA ALA A 69 -3.64 19.81 6.44
C ALA A 69 -4.30 20.68 7.52
N CYS A 70 -5.65 20.64 7.59
CA CYS A 70 -6.43 21.35 8.59
C CYS A 70 -6.81 20.52 9.83
N GLY A 71 -6.46 19.23 9.87
CA GLY A 71 -6.80 18.35 11.00
C GLY A 71 -8.28 17.98 11.07
N ILE A 72 -9.02 18.00 9.96
CA ILE A 72 -10.42 17.59 9.90
C ILE A 72 -10.48 16.05 9.91
N ALA A 73 -11.35 15.51 10.76
CA ALA A 73 -11.52 14.06 10.97
C ALA A 73 -12.99 13.65 10.82
N ASP A 74 -13.56 13.90 9.65
CA ASP A 74 -14.99 13.68 9.35
C ASP A 74 -15.28 12.29 8.74
N ASN A 75 -14.29 11.44 8.60
CA ASN A 75 -14.44 10.08 8.08
C ASN A 75 -13.33 9.16 8.62
N LEU A 76 -13.49 7.84 8.43
CA LEU A 76 -12.56 6.83 8.96
C LEU A 76 -11.11 7.04 8.49
N LEU A 77 -10.91 7.42 7.20
CA LEU A 77 -9.59 7.68 6.65
C LEU A 77 -8.87 8.80 7.39
N LEU A 78 -9.53 9.95 7.56
CA LEU A 78 -8.94 11.13 8.17
C LEU A 78 -8.73 10.96 9.68
N THR A 79 -9.65 10.25 10.35
CA THR A 79 -9.51 9.93 11.77
C THR A 79 -8.35 8.94 12.00
N THR A 80 -8.21 7.94 11.12
CA THR A 80 -7.06 7.03 11.16
C THR A 80 -5.74 7.77 10.89
N TYR A 81 -5.72 8.74 9.96
CA TYR A 81 -4.55 9.59 9.73
C TYR A 81 -4.10 10.30 11.00
N LEU A 82 -5.02 10.91 11.76
CA LEU A 82 -4.68 11.60 13.00
C LEU A 82 -4.24 10.65 14.13
N SER A 83 -4.55 9.35 14.02
CA SER A 83 -4.18 8.31 14.99
C SER A 83 -2.95 7.51 14.54
N ALA A 84 -2.47 7.69 13.30
CA ALA A 84 -1.38 6.93 12.74
C ALA A 84 -0.06 7.20 13.47
N ARG A 85 0.62 6.13 13.87
CA ARG A 85 1.95 6.16 14.49
C ARG A 85 3.06 5.72 13.53
N CYS A 86 2.67 5.31 12.35
CA CYS A 86 3.56 4.90 11.27
C CYS A 86 3.78 6.05 10.27
N PRO A 87 4.76 5.93 9.36
CA PRO A 87 4.91 6.85 8.25
C PRO A 87 3.63 6.96 7.43
N VAL A 88 3.28 8.20 7.10
CA VAL A 88 2.14 8.51 6.23
C VAL A 88 2.65 8.94 4.87
N VAL A 89 2.13 8.32 3.82
CA VAL A 89 2.45 8.62 2.42
C VAL A 89 1.17 9.03 1.70
N VAL A 90 1.23 10.10 0.93
CA VAL A 90 0.15 10.54 0.06
C VAL A 90 0.59 10.51 -1.40
N ALA A 91 -0.28 10.02 -2.29
CA ALA A 91 -0.09 10.06 -3.74
C ALA A 91 -1.15 11.02 -4.34
N PRO A 92 -0.82 12.29 -4.57
CA PRO A 92 -1.76 13.26 -5.10
C PRO A 92 -2.28 12.87 -6.48
N ALA A 93 -3.60 13.10 -6.70
CA ALA A 93 -4.25 12.92 -7.98
C ALA A 93 -5.34 13.96 -8.16
N MET A 94 -5.17 14.85 -9.12
CA MET A 94 -6.12 15.93 -9.44
C MET A 94 -5.78 16.55 -10.78
N ASP A 95 -6.65 17.43 -11.27
CA ASP A 95 -6.37 18.16 -12.49
C ASP A 95 -5.19 19.14 -12.33
N LEU A 96 -4.56 19.48 -13.45
CA LEU A 96 -3.39 20.34 -13.55
C LEU A 96 -3.54 21.65 -12.78
N ASP A 97 -4.63 22.37 -13.03
CA ASP A 97 -4.90 23.67 -12.39
C ASP A 97 -5.16 23.52 -10.88
N MET A 98 -5.81 22.43 -10.47
CA MET A 98 -6.01 22.11 -9.06
C MET A 98 -4.69 21.79 -8.37
N TYR A 99 -3.78 21.07 -9.03
CA TYR A 99 -2.46 20.77 -8.47
C TYR A 99 -1.61 22.03 -8.36
N ALA A 100 -1.61 22.89 -9.41
CA ALA A 100 -0.87 24.15 -9.42
C ALA A 100 -1.45 25.22 -8.49
N HIS A 101 -2.70 25.05 -8.04
CA HIS A 101 -3.38 26.08 -7.21
C HIS A 101 -2.59 26.38 -5.93
N PRO A 102 -2.40 27.66 -5.58
CA PRO A 102 -1.60 28.07 -4.40
C PRO A 102 -2.01 27.38 -3.11
N THR A 103 -3.32 27.21 -2.87
CA THR A 103 -3.86 26.53 -1.68
C THR A 103 -3.46 25.04 -1.65
N THR A 104 -3.47 24.36 -2.80
CA THR A 104 -3.06 22.95 -2.87
C THR A 104 -1.57 22.84 -2.56
N GLN A 105 -0.74 23.70 -3.13
CA GLN A 105 0.69 23.72 -2.89
C GLN A 105 1.02 24.07 -1.42
N GLU A 106 0.24 24.98 -0.80
CA GLU A 106 0.36 25.29 0.63
C GLU A 106 0.01 24.09 1.51
N ASN A 107 -1.10 23.39 1.20
CA ASN A 107 -1.51 22.18 1.93
C ASN A 107 -0.44 21.09 1.84
N LEU A 108 0.15 20.86 0.65
CA LEU A 108 1.24 19.91 0.47
C LEU A 108 2.48 20.29 1.31
N ARG A 109 2.87 21.57 1.29
CA ARG A 109 3.99 22.05 2.14
C ARG A 109 3.71 21.87 3.62
N ARG A 110 2.50 22.18 4.07
CA ARG A 110 2.08 21.97 5.47
C ARG A 110 2.14 20.51 5.87
N LEU A 111 1.60 19.61 5.02
CA LEU A 111 1.63 18.17 5.26
C LEU A 111 3.08 17.64 5.30
N ALA A 112 3.94 18.09 4.39
CA ALA A 112 5.37 17.75 4.43
C ALA A 112 6.03 18.21 5.73
N GLY A 113 5.68 19.41 6.21
CA GLY A 113 6.11 19.94 7.52
C GLY A 113 5.62 19.11 8.72
N HIS A 114 4.49 18.43 8.59
CA HIS A 114 3.98 17.47 9.57
C HIS A 114 4.59 16.05 9.44
N GLY A 115 5.55 15.86 8.52
CA GLY A 115 6.22 14.57 8.30
C GLY A 115 5.53 13.64 7.31
N VAL A 116 4.45 14.09 6.67
CA VAL A 116 3.79 13.31 5.60
C VAL A 116 4.71 13.26 4.38
N ARG A 117 4.91 12.07 3.85
CA ARG A 117 5.69 11.85 2.62
C ARG A 117 4.81 11.99 1.40
N ILE A 118 5.29 12.71 0.40
CA ILE A 118 4.55 12.95 -0.84
C ILE A 118 5.18 12.10 -1.94
N ALA A 119 4.41 11.15 -2.49
CA ALA A 119 4.76 10.50 -3.73
C ALA A 119 4.38 11.47 -4.86
N GLU A 120 5.40 12.09 -5.47
CA GLU A 120 5.21 13.13 -6.47
C GLU A 120 4.33 12.64 -7.62
N PRO A 121 3.33 13.44 -8.05
CA PRO A 121 2.49 13.08 -9.17
C PRO A 121 3.29 13.07 -10.47
N ALA A 122 2.95 12.13 -11.35
CA ALA A 122 3.52 12.02 -12.67
C ALA A 122 2.97 13.11 -13.62
N GLU A 123 3.70 13.36 -14.70
CA GLU A 123 3.22 14.13 -15.84
C GLU A 123 2.54 13.18 -16.85
N GLY A 124 1.44 13.62 -17.43
CA GLY A 124 0.72 12.81 -18.42
C GLY A 124 -0.66 13.36 -18.72
N GLU A 125 -1.41 12.60 -19.51
CA GLU A 125 -2.80 12.91 -19.81
C GLU A 125 -3.67 12.72 -18.56
N LEU A 126 -4.50 13.71 -18.28
CA LEU A 126 -5.43 13.77 -17.17
C LEU A 126 -6.85 13.40 -17.61
N ALA A 127 -7.75 13.12 -16.66
CA ALA A 127 -9.14 12.79 -16.97
C ALA A 127 -9.89 13.91 -17.72
N SER A 128 -9.42 15.15 -17.62
CA SER A 128 -9.92 16.31 -18.36
C SER A 128 -9.45 16.34 -19.84
N GLY A 129 -8.55 15.45 -20.24
CA GLY A 129 -7.89 15.49 -21.58
C GLY A 129 -6.72 16.46 -21.66
N LEU A 130 -6.42 17.21 -20.58
CA LEU A 130 -5.22 18.05 -20.50
C LEU A 130 -3.99 17.19 -20.16
N THR A 131 -2.83 17.66 -20.60
CA THR A 131 -1.55 17.01 -20.28
C THR A 131 -0.75 17.89 -19.33
N GLY A 132 -0.29 17.31 -18.22
CA GLY A 132 0.51 18.04 -17.23
C GLY A 132 0.74 17.25 -15.94
N LYS A 133 1.28 17.94 -14.94
CA LYS A 133 1.54 17.39 -13.62
C LYS A 133 0.24 17.35 -12.79
N GLY A 134 -0.12 16.18 -12.29
CA GLY A 134 -1.35 15.99 -11.51
C GLY A 134 -1.86 14.55 -11.54
N ARG A 135 -1.37 13.74 -12.48
CA ARG A 135 -1.66 12.31 -12.56
C ARG A 135 -0.98 11.59 -11.39
N MET A 136 -1.71 10.71 -10.71
CA MET A 136 -1.11 9.85 -9.68
C MET A 136 0.08 9.08 -10.27
N ALA A 137 1.17 9.00 -9.53
CA ALA A 137 2.31 8.15 -9.89
C ALA A 137 1.86 6.71 -10.14
N GLU A 138 2.56 5.99 -10.97
CA GLU A 138 2.20 4.62 -11.30
C GLU A 138 2.24 3.72 -10.05
N PRO A 139 1.29 2.78 -9.89
CA PRO A 139 1.22 1.93 -8.69
C PRO A 139 2.52 1.20 -8.35
N ALA A 140 3.29 0.79 -9.37
CA ALA A 140 4.58 0.14 -9.18
C ALA A 140 5.63 1.08 -8.58
N GLU A 141 5.64 2.36 -8.98
CA GLU A 141 6.53 3.40 -8.46
C GLU A 141 6.18 3.74 -7.01
N ILE A 142 4.88 3.89 -6.70
CA ILE A 142 4.40 4.10 -5.34
C ILE A 142 4.80 2.93 -4.44
N ALA A 143 4.61 1.70 -4.90
CA ALA A 143 4.98 0.50 -4.15
C ALA A 143 6.49 0.43 -3.90
N ALA A 144 7.33 0.75 -4.89
CA ALA A 144 8.77 0.81 -4.76
C ALA A 144 9.20 1.91 -3.77
N TYR A 145 8.58 3.08 -3.84
CA TYR A 145 8.83 4.19 -2.92
C TYR A 145 8.51 3.81 -1.47
N VAL A 146 7.33 3.25 -1.22
CA VAL A 146 6.93 2.77 0.12
C VAL A 146 7.87 1.66 0.60
N GLY A 147 8.25 0.73 -0.27
CA GLY A 147 9.20 -0.32 0.06
C GLY A 147 10.56 0.22 0.49
N THR A 148 11.06 1.26 -0.16
CA THR A 148 12.31 1.93 0.20
C THR A 148 12.19 2.64 1.55
N LEU A 149 11.07 3.32 1.78
CA LEU A 149 10.80 4.03 3.03
C LEU A 149 10.76 3.06 4.23
N LEU A 150 9.99 1.98 4.12
CA LEU A 150 9.91 0.96 5.17
C LEU A 150 11.25 0.28 5.43
N ALA A 151 12.06 0.12 4.39
CA ALA A 151 13.39 -0.44 4.51
C ALA A 151 14.36 0.50 5.26
N ALA A 152 14.20 1.81 5.11
CA ALA A 152 15.03 2.80 5.81
C ALA A 152 14.63 2.95 7.28
N GLU A 153 13.34 2.89 7.60
CA GLU A 153 12.84 3.07 8.96
C GLU A 153 12.98 1.83 9.85
N ASN A 154 13.10 0.63 9.26
CA ASN A 154 13.26 -0.62 9.99
C ASN A 154 14.36 -1.50 9.40
N PRO A 155 15.63 -1.09 9.52
CA PRO A 155 16.76 -1.89 9.01
C PRO A 155 16.84 -3.27 9.69
N GLU A 156 16.37 -3.40 10.93
CA GLU A 156 16.33 -4.66 11.66
C GLU A 156 15.22 -5.61 11.20
N LYS A 157 14.07 -5.09 10.75
CA LYS A 157 13.00 -5.91 10.16
C LYS A 157 13.44 -6.63 8.87
N LYS A 158 14.45 -6.10 8.17
CA LYS A 158 15.07 -6.80 7.02
C LYS A 158 15.78 -8.10 7.39
N LYS A 159 16.23 -8.23 8.64
CA LYS A 159 16.99 -9.38 9.13
C LYS A 159 16.31 -10.16 10.26
N HIS A 160 14.98 -10.12 10.33
CA HIS A 160 14.23 -10.81 11.39
C HIS A 160 14.44 -12.33 11.40
N LEU A 161 15.03 -12.89 10.34
CA LEU A 161 15.42 -14.28 10.25
C LEU A 161 16.93 -14.50 10.51
N SER A 162 17.65 -13.47 10.96
CA SER A 162 19.07 -13.60 11.31
C SER A 162 19.28 -14.70 12.36
N GLY A 163 20.26 -15.58 12.09
CA GLY A 163 20.52 -16.75 12.93
C GLY A 163 19.52 -17.90 12.79
N LYS A 164 18.48 -17.78 11.96
CA LYS A 164 17.58 -18.88 11.63
C LYS A 164 18.11 -19.63 10.41
N ARG A 165 18.13 -20.95 10.50
CA ARG A 165 18.54 -21.85 9.40
C ARG A 165 17.31 -22.45 8.75
N PHE A 166 17.26 -22.40 7.41
CA PHE A 166 16.18 -22.94 6.61
C PHE A 166 16.75 -23.93 5.58
N VAL A 167 16.06 -25.04 5.44
CA VAL A 167 16.29 -25.98 4.33
C VAL A 167 15.11 -25.81 3.38
N VAL A 168 15.42 -25.42 2.15
CA VAL A 168 14.41 -25.20 1.10
C VAL A 168 14.70 -26.21 -0.01
N THR A 169 13.74 -27.12 -0.26
CA THR A 169 13.82 -28.01 -1.41
C THR A 169 13.33 -27.28 -2.65
N ALA A 170 14.08 -27.34 -3.74
CA ALA A 170 13.75 -26.69 -5.00
C ALA A 170 14.10 -27.61 -6.18
N GLY A 171 13.16 -27.70 -7.12
CA GLY A 171 13.31 -28.53 -8.29
C GLY A 171 12.36 -29.71 -8.36
N ALA A 172 12.58 -30.59 -9.34
CA ALA A 172 11.82 -31.80 -9.52
C ALA A 172 12.26 -32.87 -8.51
N THR A 173 11.27 -33.62 -8.01
CA THR A 173 11.55 -34.85 -7.27
C THR A 173 11.87 -35.94 -8.28
N ILE A 174 12.89 -36.74 -8.01
CA ILE A 174 13.31 -37.87 -8.86
C ILE A 174 13.19 -39.14 -8.03
N GLU A 175 12.46 -40.09 -8.56
CA GLU A 175 12.30 -41.47 -8.02
C GLU A 175 12.95 -42.45 -9.00
N ALA A 176 14.03 -43.07 -8.60
CA ALA A 176 14.74 -44.04 -9.46
C ALA A 176 13.93 -45.33 -9.60
N ILE A 177 13.69 -45.77 -10.82
CA ILE A 177 13.09 -47.08 -11.13
C ILE A 177 14.21 -48.13 -11.27
N ASP A 178 15.26 -47.76 -11.96
CA ASP A 178 16.46 -48.54 -12.17
C ASP A 178 17.67 -47.60 -12.41
N PRO A 179 18.87 -48.08 -12.64
CA PRO A 179 20.06 -47.20 -12.85
C PRO A 179 19.97 -46.23 -14.03
N VAL A 180 18.98 -46.41 -14.93
CA VAL A 180 18.83 -45.62 -16.15
C VAL A 180 17.53 -44.83 -16.16
N ARG A 181 16.42 -45.35 -15.58
CA ARG A 181 15.11 -44.78 -15.67
C ARG A 181 14.63 -44.20 -14.32
N PHE A 182 13.93 -43.12 -14.36
CA PHE A 182 13.36 -42.47 -13.17
C PHE A 182 12.01 -41.86 -13.49
N ILE A 183 11.18 -41.67 -12.45
CA ILE A 183 9.96 -40.89 -12.48
C ILE A 183 10.32 -39.48 -11.96
N SER A 184 9.87 -38.45 -12.64
CA SER A 184 10.03 -37.07 -12.23
C SER A 184 8.80 -36.24 -12.58
N ASN A 185 8.70 -35.05 -12.01
CA ASN A 185 7.66 -34.07 -12.34
C ASN A 185 8.24 -32.90 -13.13
N HIS A 186 7.39 -32.08 -13.75
CA HIS A 186 7.81 -30.91 -14.55
C HIS A 186 8.14 -29.66 -13.71
N SER A 187 8.42 -29.80 -12.41
CA SER A 187 8.76 -28.65 -11.56
C SER A 187 10.10 -28.03 -11.99
N SER A 188 10.05 -26.74 -12.28
CA SER A 188 11.25 -25.95 -12.58
C SER A 188 12.01 -25.46 -11.34
N GLY A 189 11.48 -25.71 -10.13
CA GLY A 189 12.05 -25.20 -8.87
C GLY A 189 11.88 -23.70 -8.62
N LYS A 190 11.27 -22.95 -9.55
CA LYS A 190 11.16 -21.48 -9.46
C LYS A 190 10.60 -20.98 -8.13
N MET A 191 9.59 -21.65 -7.59
CA MET A 191 8.99 -21.29 -6.31
C MET A 191 9.97 -21.51 -5.14
N GLY A 192 10.64 -22.66 -5.10
CA GLY A 192 11.64 -22.96 -4.07
C GLY A 192 12.82 -21.97 -4.11
N TYR A 193 13.34 -21.64 -5.29
CA TYR A 193 14.38 -20.62 -5.45
C TYR A 193 13.89 -19.23 -5.03
N ALA A 194 12.65 -18.84 -5.35
CA ALA A 194 12.08 -17.58 -4.92
C ALA A 194 11.94 -17.51 -3.39
N ILE A 195 11.50 -18.60 -2.76
CA ILE A 195 11.40 -18.70 -1.29
C ILE A 195 12.80 -18.60 -0.67
N ALA A 196 13.79 -19.34 -1.16
CA ALA A 196 15.16 -19.29 -0.65
C ALA A 196 15.74 -17.89 -0.76
N GLY A 197 15.56 -17.21 -1.90
CA GLY A 197 15.98 -15.83 -2.10
C GLY A 197 15.31 -14.86 -1.13
N ALA A 198 14.00 -15.02 -0.89
CA ALA A 198 13.24 -14.20 0.05
C ALA A 198 13.68 -14.42 1.51
N LEU A 199 14.02 -15.65 1.88
CA LEU A 199 14.53 -15.99 3.21
C LEU A 199 15.93 -15.40 3.42
N ALA A 200 16.84 -15.59 2.44
CA ALA A 200 18.19 -15.04 2.47
C ALA A 200 18.18 -13.49 2.56
N ALA A 201 17.31 -12.83 1.81
CA ALA A 201 17.13 -11.38 1.87
C ALA A 201 16.69 -10.89 3.27
N ARG A 202 16.03 -11.76 4.05
CA ARG A 202 15.61 -11.49 5.45
C ARG A 202 16.64 -11.96 6.49
N GLY A 203 17.85 -12.34 6.04
CA GLY A 203 18.97 -12.70 6.92
C GLY A 203 19.01 -14.17 7.36
N ALA A 204 18.18 -15.04 6.77
CA ALA A 204 18.27 -16.49 7.02
C ALA A 204 19.56 -17.10 6.44
N GLN A 205 19.98 -18.19 7.04
CA GLN A 205 21.08 -19.05 6.58
C GLN A 205 20.53 -20.37 6.05
#